data_3833e848ce5fae46157a085a607845a3
#
_entry.id   3833e848ce5fae46157a085a607845a3
#
_cell.length_a   1.000
_cell.length_b   1.000
_cell.length_c   1.000
_cell.angle_alpha   90.00
_cell.angle_beta   90.00
_cell.angle_gamma   90.00
#
_symmetry.space_group_name_H-M   'P 1'
#
loop_
_entity.id
_entity.type
_entity.pdbx_description
1 polymer ?
#
loop_
_entity_poly.entity_id
_entity_poly.type
_entity_poly.pdbx_seq_one_letter_code
_entity_poly.pdbx_strand_id
1 'polypeptide(L)'
;MPETRTTTIKKQKDKKEITSKERAQLRSQAQSLSPIVMVGHDGITEGVITALDAALTDHELVKVRFQDFKDMTRELANQLASKTQSLLVSVTGFTAVFYRENPEADKA
;
A
#
# COMPACT_ATOMS: atom_id res chain seq x y z
N MET A 1 -27.59 -11.19 5.68
CA MET A 1 -27.58 -10.83 5.60
C MET A 1 -27.33 -10.38 6.01
N PRO A 2 -27.13 -10.49 5.92
CA PRO A 2 -26.77 -9.98 5.98
C PRO A 2 -26.27 -9.49 5.91
N GLU A 3 -26.12 -9.60 5.49
CA GLU A 3 -25.85 -9.17 5.07
C GLU A 3 -25.42 -8.59 5.13
N THR A 4 -25.47 -8.76 5.06
CA THR A 4 -25.17 -8.15 4.88
C THR A 4 -24.51 -7.65 5.02
N ARG A 5 -24.27 -7.93 4.82
CA ARG A 5 -23.80 -7.40 4.65
C ARG A 5 -23.34 -6.97 4.24
N THR A 6 -23.43 -7.05 3.89
CA THR A 6 -23.16 -6.53 3.23
C THR A 6 -22.94 -5.82 2.84
N THR A 7 -22.99 -5.91 2.59
CA THR A 7 -22.97 -5.16 2.09
C THR A 7 -22.59 -4.39 2.07
N THR A 8 -22.55 -4.38 1.90
CA THR A 8 -22.35 -3.52 1.80
C THR A 8 -21.66 -2.98 1.83
N ILE A 9 -21.32 -3.06 1.66
CA ILE A 9 -20.81 -2.45 1.63
C ILE A 9 -20.19 -1.98 1.11
N LYS A 10 -20.06 -2.09 0.51
CA LYS A 10 -19.65 -1.70 -0.04
C LYS A 10 -19.18 -1.00 -0.36
N LYS A 11 -19.07 -0.74 -0.67
CA LYS A 11 -18.76 0.03 -0.88
C LYS A 11 -17.94 0.63 -0.75
N GLN A 12 -17.68 0.86 -0.66
CA GLN A 12 -17.11 1.48 -0.55
C GLN A 12 -16.19 1.55 -0.25
N LYS A 13 -16.24 1.59 -0.27
CA LYS A 13 -15.43 1.59 0.05
C LYS A 13 -14.58 0.97 -0.16
N ASP A 14 -15.06 0.83 -0.14
CA ASP A 14 -14.46 0.19 -0.46
C ASP A 14 -13.26 -0.16 -1.01
N LYS A 15 -12.66 0.35 -1.63
CA LYS A 15 -11.45 0.19 -2.39
C LYS A 15 -10.23 -0.13 -1.55
N LYS A 16 -10.33 0.10 -0.28
CA LYS A 16 -9.23 -0.19 0.63
C LYS A 16 -9.33 -1.54 1.27
N GLU A 17 -10.38 -2.23 0.94
CA GLU A 17 -10.58 -3.54 1.53
C GLU A 17 -10.44 -4.60 0.49
N ILE A 18 -9.67 -5.60 0.81
CA ILE A 18 -9.47 -6.73 -0.07
C ILE A 18 -9.66 -8.00 0.73
N THR A 19 -9.95 -9.07 0.02
CA THR A 19 -10.10 -10.37 0.67
C THR A 19 -8.73 -10.90 1.07
N SER A 20 -8.73 -11.91 1.95
CA SER A 20 -7.48 -12.57 2.33
C SER A 20 -6.79 -13.17 1.11
N LYS A 21 -7.57 -13.67 0.18
CA LYS A 21 -7.02 -14.26 -1.03
C LYS A 21 -6.34 -13.21 -1.89
N GLU A 22 -6.97 -12.05 -2.04
CA GLU A 22 -6.39 -10.98 -2.81
C GLU A 22 -5.12 -10.45 -2.16
N ARG A 23 -5.13 -10.33 -0.83
CA ARG A 23 -3.95 -9.90 -0.12
C ARG A 23 -2.80 -10.87 -0.32
N ALA A 24 -3.08 -12.16 -0.27
CA ALA A 24 -2.05 -13.18 -0.48
C ALA A 24 -1.48 -13.10 -1.89
N GLN A 25 -2.32 -12.84 -2.87
CA GLN A 25 -1.87 -12.70 -4.25
C GLN A 25 -0.98 -11.49 -4.41
N LEU A 26 -1.38 -10.37 -3.83
CA LEU A 26 -0.58 -9.15 -3.92
C LEU A 26 0.77 -9.33 -3.22
N ARG A 27 0.76 -9.99 -2.08
CA ARG A 27 1.99 -10.25 -1.35
C ARG A 27 2.93 -11.13 -2.17
N SER A 28 2.37 -12.12 -2.83
CA SER A 28 3.15 -13.02 -3.69
C SER A 28 3.76 -12.26 -4.86
N GLN A 29 2.98 -11.40 -5.50
CA GLN A 29 3.47 -10.59 -6.61
C GLN A 29 4.59 -9.66 -6.15
N ALA A 30 4.45 -9.13 -4.94
CA ALA A 30 5.43 -8.18 -4.44
C ALA A 30 6.78 -8.83 -4.15
N GLN A 31 6.82 -10.13 -3.97
CA GLN A 31 8.09 -10.81 -3.69
C GLN A 31 9.10 -10.65 -4.81
N SER A 32 8.62 -10.52 -6.03
CA SER A 32 9.51 -10.36 -7.17
C SER A 32 9.84 -8.89 -7.47
N LEU A 33 9.26 -7.97 -6.73
CA LEU A 33 9.50 -6.55 -6.95
C LEU A 33 10.68 -6.07 -6.12
N SER A 34 11.37 -5.06 -6.66
CA SER A 34 12.39 -4.35 -5.92
C SER A 34 11.78 -3.11 -5.29
N PRO A 35 12.28 -2.70 -4.13
CA PRO A 35 11.80 -1.43 -3.54
C PRO A 35 12.19 -0.28 -4.46
N ILE A 36 11.23 0.60 -4.73
CA ILE A 36 11.49 1.78 -5.55
C ILE A 36 11.31 3.07 -4.79
N VAL A 37 10.84 2.99 -3.55
CA VAL A 37 10.74 4.16 -2.67
C VAL A 37 11.48 3.82 -1.40
N MET A 38 12.26 4.77 -0.92
CA MET A 38 13.06 4.58 0.30
C MET A 38 12.65 5.59 1.34
N VAL A 39 12.56 5.16 2.59
CA VAL A 39 12.34 6.04 3.73
C VAL A 39 13.65 6.13 4.50
N GLY A 40 14.24 7.30 4.50
CA GLY A 40 15.51 7.52 5.18
C GLY A 40 15.31 8.04 6.60
N HIS A 41 16.39 8.61 7.16
CA HIS A 41 16.35 9.03 8.55
C HIS A 41 15.45 10.23 8.80
N ASP A 42 15.01 10.90 7.76
CA ASP A 42 14.04 12.01 7.93
C ASP A 42 12.62 11.52 8.09
N GLY A 43 12.39 10.22 7.91
CA GLY A 43 11.07 9.64 8.12
C GLY A 43 10.12 9.93 6.98
N ILE A 44 8.87 10.16 7.35
CA ILE A 44 7.80 10.38 6.38
C ILE A 44 7.78 11.85 6.02
N THR A 45 8.50 12.21 4.96
CA THR A 45 8.54 13.57 4.47
C THR A 45 7.57 13.73 3.30
N GLU A 46 7.33 14.97 2.91
CA GLU A 46 6.51 15.23 1.74
C GLU A 46 7.11 14.60 0.50
N GLY A 47 8.45 14.59 0.42
CA GLY A 47 9.12 13.96 -0.69
C GLY A 47 8.82 12.47 -0.78
N VAL A 48 8.83 11.80 0.36
CA VAL A 48 8.50 10.37 0.39
C VAL A 48 7.05 10.15 0.00
N ILE A 49 6.14 10.97 0.52
CA ILE A 49 4.72 10.85 0.21
C ILE A 49 4.50 11.03 -1.28
N THR A 50 5.10 12.07 -1.86
CA THR A 50 4.97 12.35 -3.28
C THR A 50 5.55 11.23 -4.12
N ALA A 51 6.69 10.70 -3.71
CA ALA A 51 7.34 9.62 -4.45
C ALA A 51 6.47 8.37 -4.44
N LEU A 52 5.91 8.04 -3.28
CA LEU A 52 5.05 6.86 -3.20
C LEU A 52 3.77 7.06 -3.99
N ASP A 53 3.20 8.25 -3.91
CA ASP A 53 1.98 8.55 -4.64
C ASP A 53 2.19 8.39 -6.15
N ALA A 54 3.29 8.93 -6.65
CA ALA A 54 3.62 8.80 -8.07
C ALA A 54 3.85 7.34 -8.45
N ALA A 55 4.56 6.60 -7.61
CA ALA A 55 4.84 5.20 -7.88
C ALA A 55 3.55 4.39 -7.92
N LEU A 56 2.63 4.68 -7.01
CA LEU A 56 1.36 3.96 -6.98
C LEU A 56 0.52 4.27 -8.22
N THR A 57 0.61 5.50 -8.72
CA THR A 57 -0.09 5.86 -9.93
C THR A 57 0.43 5.06 -11.13
N ASP A 58 1.74 4.82 -11.15
CA ASP A 58 2.35 4.13 -12.27
C ASP A 58 2.24 2.61 -12.16
N HIS A 59 2.31 2.07 -10.97
CA HIS A 59 2.52 0.64 -10.80
C HIS A 59 1.44 -0.08 -10.01
N GLU A 60 0.62 0.63 -9.28
CA GLU A 60 -0.43 0.10 -8.42
C GLU A 60 0.12 -0.69 -7.23
N LEU A 61 1.09 -1.54 -7.43
CA LEU A 61 1.72 -2.32 -6.35
C LEU A 61 3.15 -1.86 -6.20
N VAL A 62 3.50 -1.35 -5.03
CA VAL A 62 4.79 -0.71 -4.80
C VAL A 62 5.39 -1.22 -3.51
N LYS A 63 6.69 -1.46 -3.54
CA LYS A 63 7.45 -1.87 -2.38
C LYS A 63 8.28 -0.70 -1.89
N VAL A 64 8.26 -0.47 -0.58
CA VAL A 64 8.98 0.62 0.07
C VAL A 64 9.94 0.02 1.08
N ARG A 65 11.18 0.48 1.07
CA ARG A 65 12.17 0.03 2.01
C ARG A 65 12.46 1.11 3.03
N PHE A 66 12.50 0.71 4.30
CA PHE A 66 12.84 1.62 5.40
C PHE A 66 14.30 1.45 5.75
N GLN A 67 15.07 2.50 5.57
CA GLN A 67 16.49 2.48 5.89
C GLN A 67 16.76 2.90 7.32
N ASP A 68 15.75 3.47 7.97
CA ASP A 68 15.83 3.91 9.35
C ASP A 68 14.50 3.63 10.01
N PHE A 69 14.39 3.88 11.32
CA PHE A 69 13.15 3.69 12.06
C PHE A 69 12.66 2.25 11.98
N LYS A 70 13.60 1.32 12.09
CA LYS A 70 13.29 -0.08 11.83
C LYS A 70 12.31 -0.66 12.85
N ASP A 71 12.32 -0.11 14.05
CA ASP A 71 11.39 -0.54 15.09
C ASP A 71 10.00 0.02 14.86
N MET A 72 9.86 0.98 13.97
CA MET A 72 8.60 1.67 13.72
C MET A 72 8.08 1.45 12.31
N THR A 73 8.60 0.45 11.63
CA THR A 73 8.27 0.25 10.23
C THR A 73 6.77 0.14 9.99
N ARG A 74 6.09 -0.67 10.80
CA ARG A 74 4.65 -0.84 10.61
C ARG A 74 3.88 0.44 10.88
N GLU A 75 4.26 1.15 11.92
CA GLU A 75 3.61 2.40 12.26
C GLU A 75 3.75 3.43 11.15
N LEU A 76 4.98 3.58 10.65
CA LEU A 76 5.23 4.54 9.58
C LEU A 76 4.58 4.09 8.28
N ALA A 77 4.55 2.79 8.03
CA ALA A 77 3.88 2.28 6.84
C ALA A 77 2.40 2.59 6.87
N ASN A 78 1.78 2.46 8.05
CA ASN A 78 0.36 2.82 8.17
C ASN A 78 0.13 4.30 7.91
N GLN A 79 1.04 5.15 8.37
CA GLN A 79 0.95 6.57 8.08
C GLN A 79 1.06 6.85 6.59
N LEU A 80 1.99 6.18 5.92
CA LEU A 80 2.14 6.35 4.48
C LEU A 80 0.89 5.89 3.73
N ALA A 81 0.34 4.76 4.14
CA ALA A 81 -0.87 4.26 3.49
C ALA A 81 -2.01 5.27 3.62
N SER A 82 -2.15 5.85 4.81
CA SER A 82 -3.19 6.84 5.04
C SER A 82 -2.97 8.09 4.19
N LYS A 83 -1.73 8.56 4.10
CA LYS A 83 -1.45 9.80 3.38
C LYS A 83 -1.51 9.65 1.88
N THR A 84 -1.36 8.45 1.37
CA THR A 84 -1.45 8.18 -0.07
C THR A 84 -2.76 7.51 -0.44
N GLN A 85 -3.62 7.28 0.54
CA GLN A 85 -4.91 6.61 0.33
C GLN A 85 -4.71 5.26 -0.35
N SER A 86 -3.74 4.53 0.15
CA SER A 86 -3.43 3.21 -0.37
C SER A 86 -3.64 2.16 0.71
N LEU A 87 -3.56 0.91 0.30
CA LEU A 87 -3.71 -0.21 1.20
C LEU A 87 -2.33 -0.72 1.59
N LEU A 88 -2.11 -0.90 2.88
CA LEU A 88 -0.89 -1.55 3.34
C LEU A 88 -1.10 -3.06 3.24
N VAL A 89 -0.44 -3.67 2.28
CA VAL A 89 -0.61 -5.09 2.01
C VAL A 89 0.12 -5.94 3.04
N SER A 90 1.38 -5.61 3.30
CA SER A 90 2.17 -6.39 4.23
C SER A 90 3.40 -5.59 4.66
N VAL A 91 3.95 -5.99 5.79
CA VAL A 91 5.21 -5.47 6.28
C VAL A 91 6.07 -6.68 6.60
N THR A 92 7.24 -6.74 6.02
CA THR A 92 8.17 -7.83 6.25
C THR A 92 9.54 -7.23 6.50
N GLY A 93 10.05 -7.41 7.72
CA GLY A 93 11.31 -6.80 8.08
C GLY A 93 11.25 -5.29 7.94
N PHE A 94 12.10 -4.76 7.10
CA PHE A 94 12.19 -3.31 6.89
C PHE A 94 11.54 -2.88 5.59
N THR A 95 10.65 -3.69 5.05
CA THR A 95 10.02 -3.45 3.77
C THR A 95 8.51 -3.51 3.93
N ALA A 96 7.82 -2.59 3.29
CA ALA A 96 6.36 -2.55 3.28
C ALA A 96 5.86 -2.57 1.85
N VAL A 97 4.71 -3.18 1.64
CA VAL A 97 4.10 -3.30 0.32
C VAL A 97 2.79 -2.53 0.34
N PHE A 98 2.63 -1.66 -0.64
CA PHE A 98 1.44 -0.81 -0.78
C PHE A 98 0.74 -1.10 -2.08
N TYR A 99 -0.58 -1.00 -2.06
CA TYR A 99 -1.39 -1.22 -3.24
C TYR A 99 -2.45 -0.14 -3.33
N ARG A 100 -2.62 0.42 -4.52
CA ARG A 100 -3.69 1.35 -4.79
C ARG A 100 -4.14 1.14 -6.22
N GLU A 101 -5.42 0.81 -6.38
CA GLU A 101 -5.98 0.61 -7.70
C GLU A 101 -5.93 1.91 -8.48
N ASN A 102 -5.58 1.81 -9.74
CA ASN A 102 -5.49 2.97 -10.62
C ASN A 102 -6.58 2.88 -11.67
N PRO A 103 -7.69 3.60 -11.50
CA PRO A 103 -8.78 3.53 -12.47
C PRO A 103 -8.36 4.00 -13.87
N GLU A 104 -7.38 4.87 -13.94
CA GLU A 104 -6.90 5.34 -15.24
C GLU A 104 -6.26 4.23 -16.02
N ALA A 105 -5.54 3.35 -15.34
CA ALA A 105 -4.89 2.23 -16.01
C ALA A 105 -5.93 1.30 -16.64
N ASP A 106 -7.05 1.13 -15.97
CA ASP A 106 -8.10 0.25 -16.45
C ASP A 106 -8.74 0.79 -17.70
N LYS A 107 -8.71 2.10 -17.88
CA LYS A 107 -9.36 2.72 -19.03
C LYS A 107 -8.48 2.75 -20.25
N ALA A 108 -7.21 2.55 -20.04
CA ALA A 108 -6.28 2.54 -21.16
C ALA A 108 -6.41 1.25 -21.96
#